data_81322ed06c2bdb98c120916dff61f753
#
_entry.id   81322ed06c2bdb98c120916dff61f753
#
_cell.length_a   1.000
_cell.length_b   1.000
_cell.length_c   1.000
_cell.angle_alpha   90.00
_cell.angle_beta   90.00
_cell.angle_gamma   90.00
#
_symmetry.space_group_name_H-M   'P 1'
#
loop_
_entity.id
_entity.type
_entity.pdbx_description
1 polymer ?
#
loop_
_entity_poly.entity_id
_entity_poly.type
_entity_poly.pdbx_seq_one_letter_code
_entity_poly.pdbx_strand_id
1 'polypeptide(L)'
;KEFGVESTDIFLPDCFGFGWTLPTIAAHCSLIGFSSQKLDWRVHPFFGKSKHPFTIGVWKGIDGSSIMLAHGYGYGKRWNDVDLSENKELMELAERTPLKTVYRYYGTGDIGGSPTIGSVRSVEKGVKGNGPLQIISATSDQLFKDYQPYKEHPELPMYDGELLMDVHGTGCYTSQAAMKLYNRQNELLGDAAERAAVGAEWLNLADYPGTFLTDAWKRFIYHQFHDDLTGTSIPRAYEFSWNDELISLSQFSDVLT
;
A
#
# COMPACT_ATOMS: atom_id res chain seq x y z
N LYS A 1 -14.81 10.03 -3.33
CA LYS A 1 -15.64 11.13 -3.90
C LYS A 1 -15.39 11.26 -5.41
N GLU A 2 -14.14 11.35 -5.87
CA GLU A 2 -13.77 11.62 -7.26
C GLU A 2 -14.29 10.55 -8.23
N PHE A 3 -14.22 9.28 -7.85
CA PHE A 3 -14.61 8.15 -8.69
C PHE A 3 -15.98 7.55 -8.36
N GLY A 4 -16.66 8.05 -7.34
CA GLY A 4 -17.96 7.54 -6.89
C GLY A 4 -17.95 6.09 -6.37
N VAL A 5 -16.77 5.57 -6.03
CA VAL A 5 -16.57 4.25 -5.44
C VAL A 5 -15.69 4.35 -4.20
N GLU A 6 -15.86 3.39 -3.29
CA GLU A 6 -15.03 3.25 -2.09
C GLU A 6 -14.01 2.13 -2.30
N SER A 7 -12.78 2.37 -1.86
CA SER A 7 -11.76 1.31 -1.77
C SER A 7 -11.99 0.50 -0.51
N THR A 8 -11.87 -0.81 -0.59
CA THR A 8 -11.98 -1.73 0.54
C THR A 8 -10.64 -2.37 0.91
N ASP A 9 -9.57 -2.03 0.20
CA ASP A 9 -8.22 -2.52 0.44
C ASP A 9 -7.16 -1.42 0.32
N ILE A 10 -5.98 -1.72 0.81
CA ILE A 10 -4.78 -0.90 0.69
C ILE A 10 -3.77 -1.66 -0.18
N PHE A 11 -3.24 -1.00 -1.20
CA PHE A 11 -2.14 -1.49 -2.02
C PHE A 11 -0.93 -0.57 -1.90
N LEU A 12 0.09 -1.01 -1.19
CA LEU A 12 1.36 -0.29 -1.01
C LEU A 12 2.51 -1.22 -1.44
N PRO A 13 2.79 -1.32 -2.75
CA PRO A 13 3.71 -2.33 -3.28
C PRO A 13 5.17 -2.06 -2.93
N ASP A 14 5.59 -0.81 -2.78
CA ASP A 14 6.99 -0.41 -2.78
C ASP A 14 7.51 0.18 -1.46
N CYS A 15 6.68 0.30 -0.44
CA CYS A 15 7.11 0.78 0.87
C CYS A 15 8.07 -0.22 1.55
N PHE A 16 9.02 0.32 2.34
CA PHE A 16 10.15 -0.43 2.91
C PHE A 16 9.87 -0.99 4.31
N GLY A 17 8.68 -1.47 4.52
CA GLY A 17 8.19 -2.00 5.78
C GLY A 17 6.97 -1.25 6.29
N PHE A 18 6.28 -1.83 7.27
CA PHE A 18 5.03 -1.29 7.79
C PHE A 18 4.95 -1.47 9.30
N GLY A 19 4.53 -0.41 9.98
CA GLY A 19 4.32 -0.41 11.42
C GLY A 19 3.12 -1.25 11.83
N TRP A 20 3.17 -1.80 13.02
CA TRP A 20 2.13 -2.65 13.61
C TRP A 20 0.78 -1.93 13.84
N THR A 21 0.75 -0.60 13.77
CA THR A 21 -0.47 0.19 13.84
C THR A 21 -1.29 0.20 12.56
N LEU A 22 -0.69 -0.17 11.41
CA LEU A 22 -1.37 -0.09 10.13
C LEU A 22 -2.64 -0.94 10.05
N PRO A 23 -2.67 -2.22 10.49
CA PRO A 23 -3.91 -2.99 10.47
C PRO A 23 -5.00 -2.43 11.40
N THR A 24 -4.63 -1.82 12.53
CA THR A 24 -5.56 -1.08 13.38
C THR A 24 -6.22 0.07 12.62
N ILE A 25 -5.40 0.94 12.02
CA ILE A 25 -5.88 2.08 11.22
C ILE A 25 -6.79 1.61 10.08
N ALA A 26 -6.35 0.59 9.32
CA ALA A 26 -7.12 0.03 8.21
C ALA A 26 -8.49 -0.50 8.66
N ALA A 27 -8.54 -1.28 9.74
CA ALA A 27 -9.79 -1.83 10.28
C ALA A 27 -10.75 -0.71 10.74
N HIS A 28 -10.24 0.32 11.41
CA HIS A 28 -11.03 1.47 11.83
C HIS A 28 -11.52 2.35 10.66
N CYS A 29 -10.84 2.28 9.51
CA CYS A 29 -11.29 2.88 8.25
C CYS A 29 -12.20 1.95 7.42
N SER A 30 -12.67 0.83 7.97
CA SER A 30 -13.51 -0.17 7.29
C SER A 30 -12.83 -0.84 6.10
N LEU A 31 -11.50 -0.87 6.07
CA LEU A 31 -10.73 -1.60 5.08
C LEU A 31 -10.53 -3.06 5.52
N ILE A 32 -10.65 -3.99 4.59
CA ILE A 32 -10.66 -5.44 4.87
C ILE A 32 -9.39 -6.15 4.43
N GLY A 33 -8.56 -5.48 3.63
CA GLY A 33 -7.36 -6.09 3.05
C GLY A 33 -6.20 -5.13 2.88
N PHE A 34 -5.02 -5.70 2.89
CA PHE A 34 -3.76 -5.02 2.62
C PHE A 34 -2.89 -5.89 1.72
N SER A 35 -2.28 -5.29 0.71
CA SER A 35 -1.35 -6.00 -0.15
C SER A 35 -0.06 -5.21 -0.42
N SER A 36 1.05 -5.96 -0.52
CA SER A 36 2.38 -5.43 -0.80
C SER A 36 3.22 -6.47 -1.55
N GLN A 37 4.28 -6.03 -2.26
CA GLN A 37 5.20 -6.95 -2.93
C GLN A 37 6.57 -7.06 -2.27
N LYS A 38 7.09 -6.00 -1.69
CA LYS A 38 8.50 -5.96 -1.22
C LYS A 38 8.82 -6.86 -0.04
N LEU A 39 7.83 -7.33 0.67
CA LEU A 39 8.00 -8.21 1.83
C LEU A 39 8.41 -9.65 1.45
N ASP A 40 8.30 -10.05 0.18
CA ASP A 40 8.60 -11.43 -0.29
C ASP A 40 9.96 -11.59 -0.97
N TRP A 41 10.96 -10.95 -0.48
CA TRP A 41 12.31 -11.17 -0.99
C TRP A 41 12.99 -12.36 -0.30
N ARG A 42 12.29 -13.50 -0.32
CA ARG A 42 12.68 -14.74 0.39
C ARG A 42 13.99 -15.35 -0.07
N VAL A 43 14.43 -15.04 -1.28
CA VAL A 43 15.57 -15.71 -1.91
C VAL A 43 16.43 -14.73 -2.71
N HIS A 44 16.36 -13.44 -2.44
CA HIS A 44 17.26 -12.52 -3.12
C HIS A 44 18.66 -12.67 -2.54
N PRO A 45 19.70 -12.93 -3.37
CA PRO A 45 21.06 -13.19 -2.89
C PRO A 45 21.66 -12.03 -2.08
N PHE A 46 21.12 -10.81 -2.21
CA PHE A 46 21.57 -9.63 -1.51
C PHE A 46 20.68 -9.22 -0.33
N PHE A 47 19.42 -9.69 -0.24
CA PHE A 47 18.44 -9.14 0.69
C PHE A 47 17.93 -10.12 1.75
N GLY A 48 18.49 -11.33 1.78
CA GLY A 48 18.14 -12.32 2.79
C GLY A 48 16.77 -12.98 2.61
N LYS A 49 16.31 -13.68 3.64
CA LYS A 49 15.00 -14.36 3.65
C LYS A 49 13.97 -13.48 4.33
N SER A 50 12.75 -13.41 3.77
CA SER A 50 11.62 -12.83 4.50
C SER A 50 11.36 -13.60 5.79
N LYS A 51 11.08 -12.91 6.88
CA LYS A 51 10.66 -13.49 8.16
C LYS A 51 9.16 -13.79 8.19
N HIS A 52 8.42 -13.35 7.17
CA HIS A 52 6.96 -13.51 7.15
C HIS A 52 6.61 -14.93 6.71
N PRO A 53 5.82 -15.66 7.51
CA PRO A 53 5.64 -17.10 7.33
C PRO A 53 4.64 -17.47 6.22
N PHE A 54 3.92 -16.52 5.65
CA PHE A 54 2.85 -16.78 4.67
C PHE A 54 2.78 -15.71 3.58
N THR A 55 2.05 -16.00 2.51
CA THR A 55 1.73 -15.07 1.42
C THR A 55 0.31 -14.53 1.50
N ILE A 56 -0.62 -15.30 2.06
CA ILE A 56 -1.99 -14.90 2.35
C ILE A 56 -2.30 -15.31 3.78
N GLY A 57 -2.83 -14.38 4.57
CA GLY A 57 -3.14 -14.61 5.97
C GLY A 57 -3.87 -13.43 6.60
N VAL A 58 -3.82 -13.34 7.90
CA VAL A 58 -4.43 -12.27 8.70
C VAL A 58 -3.35 -11.48 9.42
N TRP A 59 -3.39 -10.18 9.33
CA TRP A 59 -2.51 -9.28 10.07
C TRP A 59 -3.28 -8.60 11.20
N LYS A 60 -2.83 -8.84 12.42
CA LYS A 60 -3.44 -8.33 13.64
C LYS A 60 -2.76 -7.05 14.10
N GLY A 61 -3.55 -6.05 14.43
CA GLY A 61 -3.11 -4.77 14.98
C GLY A 61 -2.95 -4.76 16.49
N ILE A 62 -2.38 -3.67 17.00
CA ILE A 62 -2.06 -3.49 18.43
C ILE A 62 -3.28 -3.49 19.35
N ASP A 63 -4.44 -3.12 18.84
CA ASP A 63 -5.72 -3.09 19.57
C ASP A 63 -6.50 -4.41 19.43
N GLY A 64 -5.96 -5.40 18.73
CA GLY A 64 -6.60 -6.67 18.47
C GLY A 64 -7.50 -6.70 17.24
N SER A 65 -7.74 -5.56 16.57
CA SER A 65 -8.38 -5.54 15.26
C SER A 65 -7.50 -6.23 14.21
N SER A 66 -8.08 -6.63 13.10
CA SER A 66 -7.34 -7.39 12.09
C SER A 66 -7.89 -7.15 10.69
N ILE A 67 -7.01 -7.27 9.71
CA ILE A 67 -7.33 -7.26 8.28
C ILE A 67 -6.66 -8.45 7.59
N MET A 68 -7.11 -8.81 6.41
CA MET A 68 -6.39 -9.78 5.59
C MET A 68 -5.12 -9.16 5.01
N LEU A 69 -4.09 -9.99 4.85
CA LEU A 69 -2.80 -9.62 4.25
C LEU A 69 -2.52 -10.54 3.07
N ALA A 70 -2.18 -9.94 1.93
CA ALA A 70 -1.61 -10.64 0.78
C ALA A 70 -0.29 -9.99 0.37
N HIS A 71 0.80 -10.77 0.36
CA HIS A 71 2.11 -10.24 -0.01
C HIS A 71 2.95 -11.27 -0.75
N GLY A 72 4.03 -10.81 -1.34
CA GLY A 72 5.04 -11.73 -1.80
C GLY A 72 5.07 -11.99 -3.30
N TYR A 73 4.29 -11.31 -4.08
CA TYR A 73 4.31 -11.45 -5.54
C TYR A 73 4.49 -10.09 -6.22
N GLY A 74 5.56 -9.98 -7.01
CA GLY A 74 5.81 -8.77 -7.76
C GLY A 74 4.68 -8.42 -8.73
N TYR A 75 4.38 -7.14 -8.84
CA TYR A 75 3.33 -6.61 -9.72
C TYR A 75 3.72 -6.63 -11.21
N GLY A 76 4.99 -6.82 -11.55
CA GLY A 76 5.54 -6.81 -12.92
C GLY A 76 5.51 -8.15 -13.63
N LYS A 77 4.72 -9.15 -13.20
CA LYS A 77 4.69 -10.46 -13.86
C LYS A 77 4.18 -10.36 -15.29
N ARG A 78 4.90 -10.99 -16.20
CA ARG A 78 4.54 -11.09 -17.62
C ARG A 78 4.40 -12.54 -18.04
N TRP A 79 3.41 -12.82 -18.87
CA TRP A 79 3.19 -14.11 -19.52
C TRP A 79 3.19 -13.95 -21.05
N ASN A 80 3.56 -15.02 -21.74
CA ASN A 80 3.74 -15.01 -23.19
C ASN A 80 2.71 -15.90 -23.89
N ASP A 81 1.45 -15.48 -23.82
CA ASP A 81 0.35 -16.12 -24.55
C ASP A 81 0.12 -17.61 -24.20
N VAL A 82 0.28 -17.95 -22.91
CA VAL A 82 0.11 -19.31 -22.37
C VAL A 82 -1.26 -19.48 -21.71
N ASP A 83 -1.76 -20.70 -21.61
CA ASP A 83 -2.95 -21.01 -20.81
C ASP A 83 -2.59 -21.09 -19.33
N LEU A 84 -3.11 -20.16 -18.52
CA LEU A 84 -2.81 -20.11 -17.09
C LEU A 84 -3.53 -21.20 -16.30
N SER A 85 -4.61 -21.78 -16.81
CA SER A 85 -5.32 -22.88 -16.14
C SER A 85 -4.49 -24.16 -16.04
N GLU A 86 -3.44 -24.29 -16.89
CA GLU A 86 -2.49 -25.40 -16.92
C GLU A 86 -1.09 -24.99 -16.40
N ASN A 87 -0.94 -23.80 -15.83
CA ASN A 87 0.36 -23.27 -15.46
C ASN A 87 0.93 -23.96 -14.21
N LYS A 88 2.04 -24.69 -14.37
CA LYS A 88 2.67 -25.46 -13.29
C LYS A 88 3.17 -24.58 -12.13
N GLU A 89 3.75 -23.40 -12.43
CA GLU A 89 4.20 -22.46 -11.37
C GLU A 89 3.03 -22.06 -10.48
N LEU A 90 1.88 -21.71 -11.08
CA LEU A 90 0.69 -21.33 -10.33
C LEU A 90 0.10 -22.51 -9.53
N MET A 91 0.10 -23.72 -10.08
CA MET A 91 -0.30 -24.93 -9.35
C MET A 91 0.58 -25.18 -8.11
N GLU A 92 1.89 -25.12 -8.27
CA GLU A 92 2.83 -25.29 -7.16
C GLU A 92 2.65 -24.20 -6.08
N LEU A 93 2.38 -22.97 -6.50
CA LEU A 93 2.11 -21.87 -5.59
C LEU A 93 0.79 -22.08 -4.83
N ALA A 94 -0.28 -22.49 -5.53
CA ALA A 94 -1.57 -22.79 -4.91
C ALA A 94 -1.45 -23.89 -3.84
N GLU A 95 -0.69 -24.94 -4.13
CA GLU A 95 -0.45 -26.04 -3.16
C GLU A 95 0.25 -25.57 -1.88
N ARG A 96 1.03 -24.49 -1.93
CA ARG A 96 1.76 -23.93 -0.79
C ARG A 96 0.92 -22.98 0.06
N THR A 97 -0.25 -22.55 -0.43
CA THR A 97 -1.14 -21.65 0.32
C THR A 97 -2.22 -22.43 1.07
N PRO A 98 -2.59 -22.03 2.28
CA PRO A 98 -3.64 -22.72 3.03
C PRO A 98 -4.98 -22.79 2.30
N LEU A 99 -5.33 -21.71 1.61
CA LEU A 99 -6.59 -21.58 0.86
C LEU A 99 -6.55 -22.20 -0.54
N LYS A 100 -5.44 -22.83 -0.94
CA LYS A 100 -5.23 -23.29 -2.33
C LYS A 100 -5.45 -22.21 -3.39
N THR A 101 -5.29 -20.95 -3.00
CA THR A 101 -5.52 -19.77 -3.82
C THR A 101 -4.22 -19.00 -3.99
N VAL A 102 -3.99 -18.51 -5.20
CA VAL A 102 -2.87 -17.60 -5.52
C VAL A 102 -3.44 -16.24 -5.89
N TYR A 103 -3.01 -15.21 -5.17
CA TYR A 103 -3.28 -13.83 -5.50
C TYR A 103 -2.09 -13.24 -6.25
N ARG A 104 -2.29 -12.83 -7.50
CA ARG A 104 -1.18 -12.47 -8.38
C ARG A 104 -1.48 -11.26 -9.24
N TYR A 105 -0.66 -10.24 -9.11
CA TYR A 105 -0.65 -9.15 -10.07
C TYR A 105 0.03 -9.55 -11.37
N TYR A 106 -0.33 -8.90 -12.47
CA TYR A 106 0.36 -9.00 -13.74
C TYR A 106 0.40 -7.63 -14.42
N GLY A 107 1.50 -7.34 -15.12
CA GLY A 107 1.67 -6.03 -15.76
C GLY A 107 3.12 -5.65 -15.93
N THR A 108 3.36 -4.35 -15.98
CA THR A 108 4.68 -3.74 -16.10
C THR A 108 4.95 -2.92 -14.83
N GLY A 109 5.96 -3.34 -14.05
CA GLY A 109 6.39 -2.63 -12.85
C GLY A 109 7.55 -1.66 -13.12
N ASP A 110 7.82 -0.77 -12.17
CA ASP A 110 8.91 0.21 -12.07
C ASP A 110 8.98 1.30 -13.15
N ILE A 111 8.65 0.98 -14.36
CA ILE A 111 8.77 1.91 -15.51
C ILE A 111 7.43 2.46 -15.97
N GLY A 112 6.34 2.10 -15.30
CA GLY A 112 4.97 2.40 -15.74
C GLY A 112 4.60 1.62 -17.01
N GLY A 113 3.34 1.66 -17.38
CA GLY A 113 2.81 1.03 -18.59
C GLY A 113 1.69 0.04 -18.31
N SER A 114 1.19 -0.56 -19.38
CA SER A 114 0.11 -1.55 -19.34
C SER A 114 0.66 -2.98 -19.36
N PRO A 115 -0.16 -3.98 -19.02
CA PRO A 115 0.16 -5.37 -19.30
C PRO A 115 0.47 -5.59 -20.78
N THR A 116 1.38 -6.51 -21.08
CA THR A 116 1.67 -6.88 -22.47
C THR A 116 0.48 -7.62 -23.10
N ILE A 117 0.34 -7.58 -24.43
CA ILE A 117 -0.69 -8.32 -25.15
C ILE A 117 -0.62 -9.83 -24.83
N GLY A 118 0.60 -10.38 -24.73
CA GLY A 118 0.80 -11.79 -24.35
C GLY A 118 0.27 -12.09 -22.94
N SER A 119 0.45 -11.18 -21.97
CA SER A 119 -0.10 -11.34 -20.62
C SER A 119 -1.63 -11.30 -20.60
N VAL A 120 -2.24 -10.34 -21.33
CA VAL A 120 -3.70 -10.24 -21.43
C VAL A 120 -4.29 -11.51 -22.05
N ARG A 121 -3.71 -11.99 -23.18
CA ARG A 121 -4.13 -13.23 -23.82
C ARG A 121 -3.97 -14.45 -22.92
N SER A 122 -2.90 -14.49 -22.11
CA SER A 122 -2.73 -15.58 -21.14
C SER A 122 -3.83 -15.61 -20.10
N VAL A 123 -4.21 -14.45 -19.55
CA VAL A 123 -5.34 -14.35 -18.61
C VAL A 123 -6.64 -14.76 -19.29
N GLU A 124 -6.89 -14.26 -20.52
CA GLU A 124 -8.09 -14.60 -21.29
C GLU A 124 -8.18 -16.11 -21.56
N LYS A 125 -7.09 -16.76 -21.96
CA LYS A 125 -7.03 -18.21 -22.15
C LYS A 125 -7.28 -18.95 -20.84
N GLY A 126 -6.62 -18.53 -19.76
CA GLY A 126 -6.79 -19.15 -18.45
C GLY A 126 -8.22 -19.07 -17.92
N VAL A 127 -8.90 -17.91 -18.09
CA VAL A 127 -10.30 -17.73 -17.68
C VAL A 127 -11.25 -18.65 -18.48
N LYS A 128 -10.94 -18.94 -19.75
CA LYS A 128 -11.71 -19.84 -20.63
C LYS A 128 -11.20 -21.29 -20.57
N GLY A 129 -10.06 -21.53 -19.94
CA GLY A 129 -9.40 -22.84 -19.89
C GLY A 129 -10.16 -23.84 -19.02
N ASN A 130 -9.89 -25.12 -19.27
CA ASN A 130 -10.47 -26.24 -18.52
C ASN A 130 -9.38 -27.02 -17.76
N GLY A 131 -8.22 -26.39 -17.51
CA GLY A 131 -7.15 -26.98 -16.73
C GLY A 131 -7.49 -27.12 -15.24
N PRO A 132 -6.56 -27.65 -14.43
CA PRO A 132 -6.78 -27.88 -13.01
C PRO A 132 -6.93 -26.60 -12.17
N LEU A 133 -6.55 -25.43 -12.71
CA LEU A 133 -6.71 -24.15 -12.02
C LEU A 133 -7.90 -23.37 -12.58
N GLN A 134 -8.77 -22.92 -11.69
CA GLN A 134 -9.74 -21.89 -12.01
C GLN A 134 -9.04 -20.52 -11.99
N ILE A 135 -9.02 -19.84 -13.14
CA ILE A 135 -8.45 -18.50 -13.27
C ILE A 135 -9.58 -17.48 -13.29
N ILE A 136 -9.47 -16.45 -12.46
CA ILE A 136 -10.36 -15.30 -12.47
C ILE A 136 -9.55 -14.02 -12.67
N SER A 137 -10.08 -13.11 -13.49
CA SER A 137 -9.57 -11.73 -13.57
C SER A 137 -10.39 -10.90 -12.60
N ALA A 138 -9.74 -10.33 -11.61
CA ALA A 138 -10.39 -9.75 -10.44
C ALA A 138 -9.89 -8.34 -10.14
N THR A 139 -10.65 -7.58 -9.36
CA THR A 139 -10.18 -6.35 -8.72
C THR A 139 -9.22 -6.66 -7.58
N SER A 140 -8.43 -5.68 -7.13
CA SER A 140 -7.43 -5.86 -6.07
C SER A 140 -8.03 -6.36 -4.75
N ASP A 141 -9.25 -5.96 -4.46
CA ASP A 141 -9.96 -6.28 -3.24
C ASP A 141 -10.74 -7.61 -3.28
N GLN A 142 -10.84 -8.25 -4.46
CA GLN A 142 -11.68 -9.44 -4.63
C GLN A 142 -11.27 -10.60 -3.72
N LEU A 143 -9.97 -10.88 -3.61
CA LEU A 143 -9.46 -11.89 -2.69
C LEU A 143 -9.98 -11.66 -1.26
N PHE A 144 -9.91 -10.43 -0.80
CA PHE A 144 -10.29 -10.09 0.56
C PHE A 144 -11.81 -10.20 0.78
N LYS A 145 -12.60 -9.89 -0.24
CA LYS A 145 -14.06 -10.06 -0.21
C LYS A 145 -14.48 -11.51 -0.22
N ASP A 146 -13.81 -12.35 -1.01
CA ASP A 146 -14.15 -13.77 -1.16
C ASP A 146 -13.93 -14.55 0.15
N TYR A 147 -13.01 -14.09 1.00
CA TYR A 147 -12.70 -14.73 2.28
C TYR A 147 -13.20 -13.94 3.51
N GLN A 148 -14.21 -13.08 3.34
CA GLN A 148 -14.92 -12.50 4.47
C GLN A 148 -16.14 -13.33 4.87
N PRO A 149 -16.41 -13.49 6.18
CA PRO A 149 -15.55 -13.06 7.29
C PRO A 149 -14.36 -14.02 7.46
N TYR A 150 -13.14 -13.51 7.46
CA TYR A 150 -11.93 -14.33 7.55
C TYR A 150 -11.86 -15.22 8.81
N LYS A 151 -12.63 -14.91 9.84
CA LYS A 151 -12.75 -15.72 11.07
C LYS A 151 -13.39 -17.09 10.83
N GLU A 152 -14.08 -17.29 9.72
CA GLU A 152 -14.61 -18.58 9.30
C GLU A 152 -13.58 -19.45 8.60
N HIS A 153 -12.35 -18.92 8.40
CA HIS A 153 -11.23 -19.58 7.75
C HIS A 153 -10.09 -19.83 8.76
N PRO A 154 -10.23 -20.81 9.68
CA PRO A 154 -9.23 -21.07 10.71
C PRO A 154 -7.88 -21.55 10.17
N GLU A 155 -7.83 -21.96 8.90
CA GLU A 155 -6.61 -22.33 8.19
C GLU A 155 -5.74 -21.12 7.82
N LEU A 156 -6.28 -19.89 7.84
CA LEU A 156 -5.51 -18.68 7.57
C LEU A 156 -4.50 -18.42 8.70
N PRO A 157 -3.21 -18.38 8.39
CA PRO A 157 -2.20 -18.03 9.38
C PRO A 157 -2.38 -16.58 9.84
N MET A 158 -2.11 -16.33 11.11
CA MET A 158 -2.16 -15.00 11.71
C MET A 158 -0.75 -14.50 12.03
N TYR A 159 -0.50 -13.24 11.71
CA TYR A 159 0.71 -12.51 12.07
C TYR A 159 0.38 -11.35 13.01
N ASP A 160 1.15 -11.23 14.08
CA ASP A 160 1.01 -10.19 15.12
C ASP A 160 2.37 -9.49 15.25
N GLY A 161 2.47 -8.25 14.81
CA GLY A 161 3.72 -7.51 14.81
C GLY A 161 3.93 -6.62 13.59
N GLU A 162 5.12 -6.05 13.49
CA GLU A 162 5.55 -5.19 12.37
C GLU A 162 5.98 -6.03 11.16
N LEU A 163 5.70 -5.52 9.96
CA LEU A 163 6.18 -6.09 8.71
C LEU A 163 7.46 -5.36 8.29
N LEU A 164 8.59 -5.81 8.78
CA LEU A 164 9.88 -5.17 8.53
C LEU A 164 10.66 -5.86 7.41
N MET A 165 11.48 -5.07 6.73
CA MET A 165 12.50 -5.56 5.80
C MET A 165 13.85 -5.64 6.52
N ASP A 166 14.59 -6.75 6.34
CA ASP A 166 15.85 -6.97 7.06
C ASP A 166 17.03 -6.20 6.48
N VAL A 167 17.08 -6.02 5.17
CA VAL A 167 18.25 -5.49 4.46
C VAL A 167 17.88 -4.39 3.47
N HIS A 168 16.95 -4.65 2.56
CA HIS A 168 16.58 -3.71 1.52
C HIS A 168 15.82 -2.51 2.11
N GLY A 169 16.30 -1.31 1.81
CA GLY A 169 15.64 -0.07 2.18
C GLY A 169 15.76 0.33 3.65
N THR A 170 16.44 -0.43 4.52
CA THR A 170 16.56 -0.09 5.95
C THR A 170 17.27 1.25 6.17
N GLY A 171 18.22 1.64 5.30
CA GLY A 171 18.89 2.96 5.35
C GLY A 171 17.98 4.14 5.01
N CYS A 172 16.84 3.91 4.37
CA CYS A 172 15.90 4.95 3.98
C CYS A 172 15.29 5.68 5.19
N TYR A 173 15.15 4.98 6.32
CA TYR A 173 14.59 5.57 7.54
C TYR A 173 15.39 6.72 8.11
N THR A 174 16.66 6.83 7.75
CA THR A 174 17.57 7.87 8.24
C THR A 174 18.13 8.79 7.15
N SER A 175 17.94 8.45 5.87
CA SER A 175 18.38 9.31 4.77
C SER A 175 17.45 10.50 4.59
N GLN A 176 17.97 11.61 4.00
CA GLN A 176 17.21 12.84 3.77
C GLN A 176 16.46 13.33 5.04
N ALA A 177 17.19 13.52 6.12
CA ALA A 177 16.63 13.88 7.44
C ALA A 177 15.72 15.12 7.39
N ALA A 178 15.99 16.09 6.49
CA ALA A 178 15.15 17.26 6.29
C ALA A 178 13.71 16.87 5.88
N MET A 179 13.54 15.87 5.01
CA MET A 179 12.21 15.40 4.61
C MET A 179 11.41 14.87 5.82
N LYS A 180 12.05 14.09 6.69
CA LYS A 180 11.41 13.60 7.92
C LYS A 180 11.02 14.74 8.86
N LEU A 181 11.91 15.75 8.98
CA LEU A 181 11.66 16.93 9.81
C LEU A 181 10.46 17.71 9.28
N TYR A 182 10.47 18.08 8.01
CA TYR A 182 9.40 18.86 7.41
C TYR A 182 8.07 18.09 7.39
N ASN A 183 8.11 16.79 7.09
CA ASN A 183 6.91 15.94 7.19
C ASN A 183 6.32 16.02 8.60
N ARG A 184 7.12 15.82 9.65
CA ARG A 184 6.63 15.88 11.03
C ARG A 184 6.11 17.27 11.42
N GLN A 185 6.75 18.32 10.97
CA GLN A 185 6.29 19.69 11.21
C GLN A 185 4.94 19.95 10.51
N ASN A 186 4.78 19.52 9.25
CA ASN A 186 3.52 19.63 8.51
C ASN A 186 2.39 18.84 9.18
N GLU A 187 2.65 17.60 9.65
CA GLU A 187 1.65 16.82 10.39
C GLU A 187 1.09 17.60 11.61
N LEU A 188 2.01 18.14 12.42
CA LEU A 188 1.63 18.86 13.64
C LEU A 188 0.93 20.18 13.34
N LEU A 189 1.45 20.93 12.37
CA LEU A 189 0.91 22.25 12.04
C LEU A 189 -0.42 22.15 11.30
N GLY A 190 -0.58 21.16 10.43
CA GLY A 190 -1.85 20.89 9.74
C GLY A 190 -2.97 20.53 10.72
N ASP A 191 -2.71 19.63 11.68
CA ASP A 191 -3.70 19.32 12.74
C ASP A 191 -4.06 20.55 13.57
N ALA A 192 -3.06 21.37 13.93
CA ALA A 192 -3.32 22.60 14.69
C ALA A 192 -4.16 23.62 13.88
N ALA A 193 -3.83 23.80 12.59
CA ALA A 193 -4.54 24.70 11.69
C ALA A 193 -6.00 24.28 11.50
N GLU A 194 -6.26 22.99 11.27
CA GLU A 194 -7.63 22.44 11.16
C GLU A 194 -8.45 22.70 12.41
N ARG A 195 -7.89 22.39 13.58
CA ARG A 195 -8.59 22.59 14.87
C ARG A 195 -8.87 24.06 15.15
N ALA A 196 -7.92 24.94 14.85
CA ALA A 196 -8.11 26.39 15.02
C ALA A 196 -9.18 26.92 14.08
N ALA A 197 -9.15 26.51 12.79
CA ALA A 197 -10.15 26.93 11.81
C ALA A 197 -11.57 26.50 12.19
N VAL A 198 -11.74 25.23 12.62
CA VAL A 198 -13.04 24.72 13.11
C VAL A 198 -13.51 25.51 14.33
N GLY A 199 -12.60 25.81 15.27
CA GLY A 199 -12.93 26.60 16.46
C GLY A 199 -13.33 28.03 16.12
N ALA A 200 -12.62 28.68 15.21
CA ALA A 200 -12.91 30.04 14.75
C ALA A 200 -14.27 30.12 14.04
N GLU A 201 -14.59 29.20 13.17
CA GLU A 201 -15.88 29.12 12.49
C GLU A 201 -17.02 28.89 13.49
N TRP A 202 -16.86 27.94 14.44
CA TRP A 202 -17.85 27.66 15.46
C TRP A 202 -18.15 28.87 16.35
N LEU A 203 -17.13 29.70 16.63
CA LEU A 203 -17.26 30.93 17.40
C LEU A 203 -17.67 32.14 16.53
N ASN A 204 -17.93 31.97 15.25
CA ASN A 204 -18.24 33.05 14.29
C ASN A 204 -17.14 34.14 14.23
N LEU A 205 -15.88 33.77 14.39
CA LEU A 205 -14.70 34.66 14.29
C LEU A 205 -14.15 34.74 12.87
N ALA A 206 -14.18 33.63 12.11
CA ALA A 206 -13.75 33.56 10.71
C ALA A 206 -14.45 32.38 10.03
N ASP A 207 -14.56 32.46 8.70
CA ASP A 207 -15.03 31.35 7.87
C ASP A 207 -13.97 30.25 7.78
N TYR A 208 -14.40 28.97 7.71
CA TYR A 208 -13.47 27.85 7.55
C TYR A 208 -12.78 27.89 6.18
N PRO A 209 -11.43 27.97 6.12
CA PRO A 209 -10.69 28.17 4.87
C PRO A 209 -10.48 26.86 4.10
N GLY A 210 -11.56 26.15 3.77
CA GLY A 210 -11.55 24.79 3.26
C GLY A 210 -10.73 24.55 1.99
N THR A 211 -10.81 25.48 1.03
CA THR A 211 -10.00 25.36 -0.21
C THR A 211 -8.50 25.52 0.11
N PHE A 212 -8.16 26.50 0.91
CA PHE A 212 -6.77 26.79 1.27
C PHE A 212 -6.12 25.63 2.05
N LEU A 213 -6.82 25.10 3.06
CA LEU A 213 -6.38 23.91 3.80
C LEU A 213 -6.28 22.67 2.90
N THR A 214 -7.25 22.47 2.00
CA THR A 214 -7.21 21.36 1.05
C THR A 214 -5.97 21.42 0.15
N ASP A 215 -5.58 22.60 -0.32
CA ASP A 215 -4.38 22.77 -1.16
C ASP A 215 -3.09 22.53 -0.37
N ALA A 216 -3.03 22.98 0.90
CA ALA A 216 -1.91 22.69 1.78
C ALA A 216 -1.76 21.19 2.04
N TRP A 217 -2.87 20.51 2.37
CA TRP A 217 -2.89 19.07 2.59
C TRP A 217 -2.49 18.27 1.34
N LYS A 218 -2.99 18.61 0.15
CA LYS A 218 -2.62 17.94 -1.09
C LYS A 218 -1.12 18.04 -1.37
N ARG A 219 -0.54 19.23 -1.17
CA ARG A 219 0.88 19.48 -1.32
C ARG A 219 1.70 18.62 -0.35
N PHE A 220 1.36 18.64 0.91
CA PHE A 220 2.04 17.89 1.96
C PHE A 220 1.93 16.36 1.75
N ILE A 221 0.73 15.83 1.53
CA ILE A 221 0.49 14.39 1.39
C ILE A 221 1.17 13.82 0.14
N TYR A 222 1.34 14.61 -0.91
CA TYR A 222 2.06 14.19 -2.12
C TYR A 222 3.50 13.74 -1.79
N HIS A 223 4.17 14.42 -0.87
CA HIS A 223 5.55 14.11 -0.48
C HIS A 223 5.68 12.96 0.52
N GLN A 224 4.58 12.33 0.93
CA GLN A 224 4.58 11.05 1.65
C GLN A 224 4.78 9.84 0.71
N PHE A 225 5.04 10.09 -0.57
CA PHE A 225 5.39 9.06 -1.56
C PHE A 225 6.61 8.24 -1.12
N HIS A 226 6.59 6.91 -1.41
CA HIS A 226 7.57 5.96 -0.88
C HIS A 226 9.03 6.19 -1.28
N ASP A 227 9.30 6.97 -2.33
CA ASP A 227 10.65 7.38 -2.70
C ASP A 227 10.99 8.80 -2.26
N ASP A 228 10.03 9.60 -1.80
CA ASP A 228 10.28 10.97 -1.38
C ASP A 228 10.56 11.05 0.12
N LEU A 229 9.56 10.77 0.96
CA LEU A 229 9.72 10.77 2.42
C LEU A 229 10.84 9.85 2.89
N THR A 230 11.03 8.71 2.24
CA THR A 230 12.06 7.72 2.58
C THR A 230 13.48 8.13 2.22
N GLY A 231 13.67 9.08 1.30
CA GLY A 231 15.00 9.54 0.91
C GLY A 231 15.62 8.77 -0.26
N THR A 232 14.82 8.07 -1.07
CA THR A 232 15.29 7.20 -2.16
C THR A 232 15.17 7.81 -3.55
N SER A 233 14.63 9.02 -3.65
CA SER A 233 14.60 9.80 -4.90
C SER A 233 15.97 10.35 -5.29
N ILE A 234 16.08 10.80 -6.54
CA ILE A 234 17.29 11.49 -7.02
C ILE A 234 17.46 12.86 -6.33
N PRO A 235 18.69 13.37 -6.16
CA PRO A 235 18.93 14.63 -5.48
C PRO A 235 18.11 15.80 -5.98
N ARG A 236 17.90 15.90 -7.29
CA ARG A 236 17.11 16.98 -7.90
C ARG A 236 15.64 16.97 -7.47
N ALA A 237 15.07 15.81 -7.17
CA ALA A 237 13.68 15.72 -6.69
C ALA A 237 13.52 16.49 -5.37
N TYR A 238 14.50 16.42 -4.48
CA TYR A 238 14.47 17.08 -3.18
C TYR A 238 14.51 18.61 -3.23
N GLU A 239 15.01 19.20 -4.31
CA GLU A 239 14.94 20.65 -4.53
C GLU A 239 13.47 21.11 -4.62
N PHE A 240 12.61 20.28 -5.22
CA PHE A 240 11.16 20.53 -5.31
C PHE A 240 10.45 20.12 -4.03
N SER A 241 10.75 18.94 -3.51
CA SER A 241 10.08 18.40 -2.33
C SER A 241 10.25 19.30 -1.10
N TRP A 242 11.47 19.77 -0.83
CA TRP A 242 11.70 20.71 0.27
C TRP A 242 10.95 22.02 0.10
N ASN A 243 10.91 22.54 -1.14
CA ASN A 243 10.17 23.77 -1.42
C ASN A 243 8.67 23.58 -1.17
N ASP A 244 8.10 22.49 -1.62
CA ASP A 244 6.69 22.20 -1.43
C ASP A 244 6.33 21.94 0.04
N GLU A 245 7.19 21.24 0.78
CA GLU A 245 7.03 21.07 2.23
C GLU A 245 7.03 22.40 2.97
N LEU A 246 7.93 23.33 2.62
CA LEU A 246 7.98 24.67 3.21
C LEU A 246 6.77 25.53 2.84
N ILE A 247 6.26 25.41 1.60
CA ILE A 247 5.05 26.11 1.19
C ILE A 247 3.86 25.63 2.00
N SER A 248 3.70 24.30 2.17
CA SER A 248 2.60 23.78 2.97
C SER A 248 2.69 24.16 4.44
N LEU A 249 3.91 24.18 5.03
CA LEU A 249 4.15 24.73 6.37
C LEU A 249 3.68 26.17 6.49
N SER A 250 4.04 27.02 5.49
CA SER A 250 3.59 28.43 5.46
C SER A 250 2.07 28.51 5.39
N GLN A 251 1.43 27.73 4.49
CA GLN A 251 -0.02 27.72 4.33
C GLN A 251 -0.74 27.32 5.63
N PHE A 252 -0.29 26.27 6.32
CA PHE A 252 -0.87 25.90 7.61
C PHE A 252 -0.63 26.97 8.69
N SER A 253 0.55 27.60 8.69
CA SER A 253 0.87 28.68 9.63
C SER A 253 -0.02 29.91 9.43
N ASP A 254 -0.33 30.26 8.17
CA ASP A 254 -1.15 31.42 7.83
C ASP A 254 -2.60 31.28 8.38
N VAL A 255 -3.06 30.05 8.57
CA VAL A 255 -4.39 29.79 9.19
C VAL A 255 -4.38 30.08 10.71
N LEU A 256 -3.20 30.06 11.34
CA LEU A 256 -3.06 30.28 12.79
C LEU A 256 -2.80 31.74 13.17
N THR A 257 -2.60 32.62 12.19
CA THR A 257 -2.33 34.07 12.40
C THR A 257 -3.51 34.94 12.04
#